data_47daee005f55d6a3e8e0d3d98c50c1f2
#
_entry.id   47daee005f55d6a3e8e0d3d98c50c1f2
#
_cell.length_a   1.000
_cell.length_b   1.000
_cell.length_c   1.000
_cell.angle_alpha   90.00
_cell.angle_beta   90.00
_cell.angle_gamma   90.00
#
_symmetry.space_group_name_H-M   'P 1'
#
loop_
_entity.id
_entity.type
_entity.pdbx_description
1 polymer ?
#
loop_
_entity_poly.entity_id
_entity_poly.type
_entity_poly.pdbx_seq_one_letter_code
_entity_poly.pdbx_strand_id
1 'polypeptide(L)'
;MSNITRLQKMNAPNTADVLFIVKTYKNDPIGFAKEVLRCNLDIWQEEFLSHIASGKKRIAVSSGNNAGKTYVVGMLALWYLTTHPQAQVFLTANTTAQLYDASMNTIRIIAQNSLINNWFVYSQGKIGLIGSDTMFISAKPNNEQKPESIQGRHAEYFLQIVDEASAISQPVWEALSGNVSTDASVWVVIGNPTRTETPFHKIWKKELP
;
A
#
# COMPACT_ATOMS: atom_id res chain seq x y z
N MET A 1 25.42 -4.52 -17.64
CA MET A 1 25.31 -4.09 -16.22
C MET A 1 24.15 -4.83 -15.60
N SER A 2 24.35 -5.40 -14.40
CA SER A 2 23.22 -5.98 -13.67
C SER A 2 22.24 -4.89 -13.25
N ASN A 3 20.95 -5.25 -13.07
CA ASN A 3 19.93 -4.31 -12.57
C ASN A 3 20.38 -3.64 -11.26
N ILE A 4 20.97 -4.40 -10.35
CA ILE A 4 21.48 -3.89 -9.06
C ILE A 4 22.54 -2.81 -9.25
N THR A 5 23.48 -2.99 -10.17
CA THR A 5 24.54 -1.98 -10.45
C THR A 5 23.96 -0.67 -11.01
N ARG A 6 22.87 -0.77 -11.79
CA ARG A 6 22.16 0.41 -12.29
C ARG A 6 21.42 1.13 -11.17
N LEU A 7 20.67 0.39 -10.33
CA LEU A 7 19.91 0.92 -9.20
C LEU A 7 20.80 1.67 -8.19
N GLN A 8 22.01 1.15 -7.91
CA GLN A 8 22.97 1.78 -6.99
C GLN A 8 23.49 3.16 -7.44
N LYS A 9 23.33 3.50 -8.73
CA LYS A 9 23.77 4.79 -9.30
C LYS A 9 22.64 5.80 -9.47
N MET A 10 21.40 5.44 -9.10
CA MET A 10 20.26 6.35 -9.21
C MET A 10 20.37 7.44 -8.14
N ASN A 11 20.28 8.69 -8.59
CA ASN A 11 20.13 9.88 -7.76
C ASN A 11 18.64 10.27 -7.69
N ALA A 12 18.31 11.57 -7.55
CA ALA A 12 16.91 12.02 -7.66
C ALA A 12 16.29 11.52 -8.98
N PRO A 13 14.97 11.21 -9.00
CA PRO A 13 14.35 10.56 -10.14
C PRO A 13 14.50 11.38 -11.41
N ASN A 14 15.10 10.77 -12.43
CA ASN A 14 15.08 11.28 -13.79
C ASN A 14 14.21 10.37 -14.66
N THR A 15 13.81 10.85 -15.83
CA THR A 15 12.90 10.12 -16.73
C THR A 15 13.40 8.73 -17.10
N ALA A 16 14.70 8.57 -17.33
CA ALA A 16 15.29 7.28 -17.72
C ALA A 16 15.22 6.26 -16.57
N ASP A 17 15.47 6.70 -15.34
CA ASP A 17 15.41 5.84 -14.15
C ASP A 17 13.97 5.45 -13.82
N VAL A 18 13.03 6.39 -13.90
CA VAL A 18 11.59 6.10 -13.72
C VAL A 18 11.11 5.09 -14.75
N LEU A 19 11.43 5.29 -16.05
CA LEU A 19 11.09 4.33 -17.09
C LEU A 19 11.71 2.95 -16.88
N PHE A 20 12.94 2.89 -16.38
CA PHE A 20 13.58 1.63 -16.04
C PHE A 20 12.84 0.90 -14.92
N ILE A 21 12.51 1.58 -13.80
CA ILE A 21 11.75 1.00 -12.69
C ILE A 21 10.39 0.51 -13.17
N VAL A 22 9.66 1.32 -13.91
CA VAL A 22 8.33 0.93 -14.44
C VAL A 22 8.43 -0.28 -15.35
N LYS A 23 9.33 -0.28 -16.33
CA LYS A 23 9.46 -1.40 -17.29
C LYS A 23 9.88 -2.70 -16.63
N THR A 24 10.73 -2.62 -15.60
CA THR A 24 11.28 -3.82 -14.96
C THR A 24 10.33 -4.39 -13.91
N TYR A 25 9.68 -3.51 -13.11
CA TYR A 25 9.02 -3.95 -11.88
C TYR A 25 7.50 -3.71 -11.83
N LYS A 26 6.88 -3.14 -12.87
CA LYS A 26 5.43 -2.90 -12.86
C LYS A 26 4.61 -4.17 -12.59
N ASN A 27 5.06 -5.29 -13.12
CA ASN A 27 4.40 -6.59 -12.96
C ASN A 27 5.20 -7.53 -12.03
N ASP A 28 6.20 -7.02 -11.34
CA ASP A 28 7.05 -7.80 -10.42
C ASP A 28 7.24 -7.06 -9.09
N PRO A 29 6.22 -7.03 -8.22
CA PRO A 29 6.33 -6.44 -6.90
C PRO A 29 7.31 -7.19 -5.98
N ILE A 30 7.53 -8.49 -6.20
CA ILE A 30 8.46 -9.31 -5.41
C ILE A 30 9.89 -8.91 -5.76
N GLY A 31 10.25 -8.84 -7.04
CA GLY A 31 11.55 -8.36 -7.49
C GLY A 31 11.82 -6.93 -7.03
N PHE A 32 10.81 -6.05 -7.12
CA PHE A 32 10.91 -4.69 -6.59
C PHE A 32 11.21 -4.65 -5.09
N ALA A 33 10.50 -5.43 -4.29
CA ALA A 33 10.73 -5.48 -2.85
C ALA A 33 12.14 -5.98 -2.52
N LYS A 34 12.62 -7.02 -3.18
CA LYS A 34 13.95 -7.61 -2.93
C LYS A 34 15.09 -6.75 -3.46
N GLU A 35 15.00 -6.29 -4.69
CA GLU A 35 16.11 -5.64 -5.41
C GLU A 35 16.15 -4.12 -5.16
N VAL A 36 14.99 -3.44 -5.14
CA VAL A 36 14.91 -1.98 -5.00
C VAL A 36 14.78 -1.57 -3.55
N LEU A 37 13.84 -2.18 -2.82
CA LEU A 37 13.60 -1.85 -1.42
C LEU A 37 14.55 -2.57 -0.45
N ARG A 38 15.28 -3.59 -0.91
CA ARG A 38 16.19 -4.41 -0.10
C ARG A 38 15.49 -5.11 1.07
N CYS A 39 14.26 -5.53 0.83
CA CYS A 39 13.43 -6.20 1.81
C CYS A 39 13.54 -7.71 1.68
N ASN A 40 13.52 -8.42 2.81
CA ASN A 40 13.33 -9.85 2.85
C ASN A 40 11.83 -10.14 3.00
N LEU A 41 11.34 -11.11 2.25
CA LEU A 41 9.93 -11.50 2.22
C LEU A 41 9.76 -12.90 2.81
N ASP A 42 8.74 -13.07 3.61
CA ASP A 42 8.22 -14.38 3.99
C ASP A 42 7.37 -14.97 2.85
N ILE A 43 7.18 -16.28 2.84
CA ILE A 43 6.43 -17.01 1.78
C ILE A 43 5.03 -16.42 1.59
N TRP A 44 4.29 -16.15 2.65
CA TRP A 44 2.94 -15.59 2.57
C TRP A 44 2.91 -14.15 2.01
N GLN A 45 3.98 -13.37 2.24
CA GLN A 45 4.12 -12.01 1.69
C GLN A 45 4.38 -12.05 0.18
N GLU A 46 5.18 -13.02 -0.28
CA GLU A 46 5.38 -13.26 -1.72
C GLU A 46 4.07 -13.70 -2.38
N GLU A 47 3.32 -14.60 -1.77
CA GLU A 47 2.01 -15.04 -2.26
C GLU A 47 1.03 -13.86 -2.35
N PHE A 48 0.94 -13.02 -1.32
CA PHE A 48 0.12 -11.82 -1.31
C PHE A 48 0.49 -10.86 -2.46
N LEU A 49 1.77 -10.57 -2.64
CA LEU A 49 2.24 -9.68 -3.72
C LEU A 49 1.99 -10.30 -5.10
N SER A 50 2.10 -11.63 -5.23
CA SER A 50 1.78 -12.36 -6.48
C SER A 50 0.31 -12.21 -6.86
N HIS A 51 -0.61 -12.22 -5.91
CA HIS A 51 -2.02 -11.97 -6.17
C HIS A 51 -2.27 -10.56 -6.73
N ILE A 52 -1.54 -9.55 -6.26
CA ILE A 52 -1.62 -8.19 -6.80
C ILE A 52 -1.05 -8.16 -8.23
N ALA A 53 0.12 -8.76 -8.45
CA ALA A 53 0.75 -8.84 -9.76
C ALA A 53 -0.14 -9.56 -10.79
N SER A 54 -0.92 -10.56 -10.38
CA SER A 54 -1.90 -11.26 -11.25
C SER A 54 -3.15 -10.43 -11.58
N GLY A 55 -3.22 -9.17 -11.14
CA GLY A 55 -4.31 -8.25 -11.44
C GLY A 55 -5.52 -8.35 -10.50
N LYS A 56 -5.40 -9.04 -9.36
CA LYS A 56 -6.49 -9.05 -8.36
C LYS A 56 -6.69 -7.66 -7.77
N LYS A 57 -7.93 -7.20 -7.77
CA LYS A 57 -8.30 -5.83 -7.36
C LYS A 57 -8.86 -5.72 -5.95
N ARG A 58 -9.33 -6.82 -5.40
CA ARG A 58 -9.93 -6.90 -4.05
C ARG A 58 -9.26 -8.02 -3.30
N ILE A 59 -8.47 -7.66 -2.29
CA ILE A 59 -7.68 -8.63 -1.53
C ILE A 59 -7.92 -8.42 -0.04
N ALA A 60 -8.28 -9.50 0.63
CA ALA A 60 -8.40 -9.54 2.08
C ALA A 60 -7.33 -10.48 2.65
N VAL A 61 -6.62 -10.00 3.67
CA VAL A 61 -5.58 -10.78 4.36
C VAL A 61 -5.92 -10.90 5.83
N SER A 62 -6.13 -12.13 6.27
CA SER A 62 -6.30 -12.48 7.68
C SER A 62 -5.03 -13.10 8.21
N SER A 63 -4.42 -12.49 9.22
CA SER A 63 -3.13 -12.94 9.76
C SER A 63 -2.99 -12.53 11.23
N GLY A 64 -2.28 -13.32 12.01
CA GLY A 64 -2.01 -13.06 13.41
C GLY A 64 -1.14 -11.82 13.67
N ASN A 65 -0.92 -11.52 14.95
CA ASN A 65 -0.02 -10.45 15.34
C ASN A 65 1.43 -10.79 14.98
N ASN A 66 2.25 -9.77 14.74
CA ASN A 66 3.68 -9.88 14.41
C ASN A 66 4.01 -10.72 13.15
N ALA A 67 3.02 -10.95 12.30
CA ALA A 67 3.23 -11.69 11.05
C ALA A 67 3.83 -10.83 9.91
N GLY A 68 4.23 -9.59 10.17
CA GLY A 68 4.82 -8.71 9.16
C GLY A 68 3.79 -8.02 8.25
N LYS A 69 2.51 -7.89 8.68
CA LYS A 69 1.45 -7.21 7.90
C LYS A 69 1.83 -5.81 7.47
N THR A 70 2.18 -4.97 8.43
CA THR A 70 2.54 -3.56 8.19
C THR A 70 3.78 -3.45 7.28
N TYR A 71 4.69 -4.41 7.37
CA TYR A 71 5.89 -4.45 6.54
C TYR A 71 5.55 -4.70 5.05
N VAL A 72 4.72 -5.71 4.75
CA VAL A 72 4.29 -5.98 3.36
C VAL A 72 3.40 -4.88 2.79
N VAL A 73 2.57 -4.26 3.62
CA VAL A 73 1.78 -3.07 3.25
C VAL A 73 2.70 -1.92 2.82
N GLY A 74 3.81 -1.71 3.56
CA GLY A 74 4.80 -0.69 3.22
C GLY A 74 5.48 -0.94 1.88
N MET A 75 5.88 -2.18 1.62
CA MET A 75 6.46 -2.58 0.33
C MET A 75 5.48 -2.39 -0.83
N LEU A 76 4.23 -2.83 -0.65
CA LEU A 76 3.18 -2.67 -1.64
C LEU A 76 2.92 -1.20 -1.97
N ALA A 77 2.83 -0.34 -0.95
CA ALA A 77 2.57 1.09 -1.13
C ALA A 77 3.67 1.78 -1.93
N LEU A 78 4.94 1.49 -1.63
CA LEU A 78 6.09 2.04 -2.35
C LEU A 78 6.19 1.50 -3.77
N TRP A 79 5.99 0.20 -3.98
CA TRP A 79 5.95 -0.39 -5.31
C TRP A 79 4.86 0.26 -6.17
N TYR A 80 3.63 0.34 -5.65
CA TYR A 80 2.52 0.90 -6.41
C TYR A 80 2.76 2.37 -6.79
N LEU A 81 3.24 3.18 -5.83
CA LEU A 81 3.54 4.59 -6.05
C LEU A 81 4.60 4.79 -7.14
N THR A 82 5.63 3.94 -7.20
CA THR A 82 6.79 4.15 -8.08
C THR A 82 6.66 3.48 -9.45
N THR A 83 5.75 2.52 -9.59
CA THR A 83 5.61 1.74 -10.83
C THR A 83 4.36 2.04 -11.64
N HIS A 84 3.39 2.78 -11.08
CA HIS A 84 2.16 3.15 -11.78
C HIS A 84 2.11 4.68 -12.00
N PRO A 85 1.84 5.13 -13.24
CA PRO A 85 1.79 6.57 -13.53
C PRO A 85 0.62 7.23 -12.83
N GLN A 86 0.83 8.44 -12.31
CA GLN A 86 -0.19 9.21 -11.57
C GLN A 86 -0.80 8.44 -10.38
N ALA A 87 -0.06 7.49 -9.81
CA ALA A 87 -0.54 6.66 -8.71
C ALA A 87 -0.78 7.46 -7.44
N GLN A 88 -1.88 7.18 -6.79
CA GLN A 88 -2.15 7.60 -5.41
C GLN A 88 -2.41 6.39 -4.53
N VAL A 89 -1.76 6.39 -3.37
CA VAL A 89 -1.97 5.38 -2.35
C VAL A 89 -2.64 6.03 -1.16
N PHE A 90 -3.75 5.47 -0.73
CA PHE A 90 -4.45 5.89 0.45
C PHE A 90 -4.37 4.80 1.52
N LEU A 91 -3.89 5.19 2.69
CA LEU A 91 -3.75 4.32 3.86
C LEU A 91 -4.66 4.80 4.97
N THR A 92 -5.43 3.89 5.55
CA THR A 92 -6.24 4.17 6.74
C THR A 92 -6.14 3.05 7.76
N ALA A 93 -6.30 3.41 9.02
CA ALA A 93 -6.38 2.50 10.14
C ALA A 93 -7.32 3.09 11.21
N ASN A 94 -7.70 2.27 12.19
CA ASN A 94 -8.67 2.67 13.20
C ASN A 94 -8.14 3.71 14.20
N THR A 95 -6.83 3.76 14.43
CA THR A 95 -6.23 4.70 15.37
C THR A 95 -5.11 5.52 14.71
N THR A 96 -4.92 6.73 15.23
CA THR A 96 -3.83 7.63 14.82
C THR A 96 -2.47 7.01 15.06
N ALA A 97 -2.26 6.37 16.22
CA ALA A 97 -1.02 5.71 16.57
C ALA A 97 -0.69 4.55 15.60
N GLN A 98 -1.65 3.66 15.33
CA GLN A 98 -1.46 2.57 14.37
C GLN A 98 -1.09 3.12 12.98
N LEU A 99 -1.74 4.17 12.54
CA LEU A 99 -1.55 4.72 11.21
C LEU A 99 -0.21 5.43 11.05
N TYR A 100 0.11 6.35 11.95
CA TYR A 100 1.30 7.19 11.81
C TYR A 100 2.54 6.59 12.43
N ASP A 101 2.45 6.04 13.65
CA ASP A 101 3.60 5.55 14.39
C ASP A 101 4.02 4.15 13.92
N ALA A 102 3.06 3.33 13.45
CA ALA A 102 3.36 2.01 12.92
C ALA A 102 3.42 2.02 11.38
N SER A 103 2.29 2.22 10.68
CA SER A 103 2.21 1.99 9.23
C SER A 103 3.02 3.00 8.42
N MET A 104 2.79 4.31 8.62
CA MET A 104 3.54 5.35 7.88
C MET A 104 5.02 5.38 8.25
N ASN A 105 5.35 5.14 9.51
CA ASN A 105 6.75 5.06 9.95
C ASN A 105 7.47 3.86 9.32
N THR A 106 6.82 2.70 9.23
CA THR A 106 7.36 1.52 8.53
C THR A 106 7.61 1.82 7.05
N ILE A 107 6.66 2.45 6.36
CA ILE A 107 6.84 2.87 4.94
C ILE A 107 8.05 3.79 4.81
N ARG A 108 8.20 4.76 5.70
CA ARG A 108 9.32 5.70 5.71
C ARG A 108 10.66 4.99 5.90
N ILE A 109 10.74 4.07 6.85
CA ILE A 109 11.97 3.29 7.11
C ILE A 109 12.34 2.45 5.90
N ILE A 110 11.39 1.76 5.27
CA ILE A 110 11.64 0.98 4.05
C ILE A 110 12.14 1.89 2.92
N ALA A 111 11.48 3.03 2.70
CA ALA A 111 11.88 3.99 1.67
C ALA A 111 13.30 4.52 1.90
N GLN A 112 13.64 4.89 3.13
CA GLN A 112 14.96 5.41 3.49
C GLN A 112 16.09 4.39 3.32
N ASN A 113 15.80 3.09 3.50
CA ASN A 113 16.76 2.01 3.34
C ASN A 113 16.85 1.47 1.89
N SER A 114 15.98 1.96 1.00
CA SER A 114 15.91 1.52 -0.39
C SER A 114 17.01 2.12 -1.28
N LEU A 115 17.20 1.56 -2.47
CA LEU A 115 18.10 2.11 -3.49
C LEU A 115 17.58 3.42 -4.12
N ILE A 116 16.30 3.74 -3.89
CA ILE A 116 15.62 4.95 -4.38
C ILE A 116 15.25 5.89 -3.23
N ASN A 117 15.99 5.87 -2.12
CA ASN A 117 15.71 6.63 -0.90
C ASN A 117 15.58 8.14 -1.15
N ASN A 118 16.29 8.68 -2.10
CA ASN A 118 16.30 10.09 -2.48
C ASN A 118 15.20 10.48 -3.50
N TRP A 119 14.27 9.55 -3.79
CA TRP A 119 13.11 9.84 -4.65
C TRP A 119 11.93 10.41 -3.87
N PHE A 120 11.97 10.39 -2.55
CA PHE A 120 10.81 10.69 -1.71
C PHE A 120 10.96 11.99 -0.93
N VAL A 121 9.85 12.71 -0.79
CA VAL A 121 9.67 13.80 0.17
C VAL A 121 8.68 13.38 1.23
N TYR A 122 8.99 13.76 2.47
CA TYR A 122 8.23 13.34 3.65
C TYR A 122 7.58 14.53 4.34
N SER A 123 6.30 14.39 4.65
CA SER A 123 5.57 15.31 5.53
C SER A 123 4.69 14.53 6.48
N GLN A 124 4.01 15.21 7.40
CA GLN A 124 3.08 14.54 8.29
C GLN A 124 1.92 13.92 7.49
N GLY A 125 1.78 12.61 7.57
CA GLY A 125 0.71 11.86 6.89
C GLY A 125 0.82 11.76 5.38
N LYS A 126 1.96 12.18 4.77
CA LYS A 126 2.16 12.09 3.33
C LYS A 126 3.61 11.75 2.97
N ILE A 127 3.79 10.85 2.00
CA ILE A 127 5.06 10.55 1.34
C ILE A 127 4.85 10.77 -0.15
N GLY A 128 5.52 11.75 -0.74
CA GLY A 128 5.40 12.10 -2.16
C GLY A 128 6.64 11.72 -2.95
N LEU A 129 6.50 11.60 -4.28
CA LEU A 129 7.63 11.50 -5.18
C LEU A 129 8.14 12.90 -5.54
N ILE A 130 9.47 13.08 -5.52
CA ILE A 130 10.12 14.31 -5.97
C ILE A 130 9.77 14.56 -7.44
N GLY A 131 9.39 15.80 -7.74
CA GLY A 131 9.00 16.21 -9.10
C GLY A 131 7.56 15.88 -9.49
N SER A 132 6.73 15.40 -8.54
CA SER A 132 5.31 15.17 -8.78
C SER A 132 4.46 15.64 -7.61
N ASP A 133 3.47 16.49 -7.88
CA ASP A 133 2.49 16.93 -6.88
C ASP A 133 1.31 15.95 -6.74
N THR A 134 1.14 15.07 -7.72
CA THR A 134 -0.01 14.16 -7.84
C THR A 134 0.27 12.74 -7.37
N MET A 135 1.53 12.32 -7.30
CA MET A 135 1.94 10.97 -6.91
C MET A 135 2.39 10.94 -5.45
N PHE A 136 1.60 10.30 -4.60
CA PHE A 136 1.87 10.25 -3.17
C PHE A 136 1.17 9.08 -2.46
N ILE A 137 1.71 8.72 -1.31
CA ILE A 137 1.04 7.93 -0.28
C ILE A 137 0.47 8.94 0.72
N SER A 138 -0.82 8.86 1.01
CA SER A 138 -1.49 9.67 2.03
C SER A 138 -2.12 8.79 3.10
N ALA A 139 -2.05 9.24 4.33
CA ALA A 139 -2.63 8.54 5.48
C ALA A 139 -3.65 9.43 6.19
N LYS A 140 -4.80 8.85 6.52
CA LYS A 140 -5.82 9.51 7.35
C LYS A 140 -6.51 8.45 8.22
N PRO A 141 -6.57 8.66 9.55
CA PRO A 141 -7.33 7.76 10.40
C PRO A 141 -8.81 7.83 10.04
N ASN A 142 -9.48 6.70 10.10
CA ASN A 142 -10.93 6.68 9.93
C ASN A 142 -11.62 7.28 11.18
N ASN A 143 -12.85 7.73 10.98
CA ASN A 143 -13.70 8.26 12.04
C ASN A 143 -15.12 7.76 11.85
N GLU A 144 -15.62 6.97 12.78
CA GLU A 144 -16.97 6.40 12.74
C GLU A 144 -18.06 7.46 12.79
N GLN A 145 -17.79 8.60 13.41
CA GLN A 145 -18.75 9.73 13.52
C GLN A 145 -18.77 10.59 12.25
N LYS A 146 -17.72 10.49 11.43
CA LYS A 146 -17.58 11.25 10.15
C LYS A 146 -16.96 10.36 9.07
N PRO A 147 -17.64 9.27 8.68
CA PRO A 147 -17.10 8.33 7.70
C PRO A 147 -16.87 8.98 6.33
N GLU A 148 -17.66 9.99 5.97
CA GLU A 148 -17.49 10.77 4.75
C GLU A 148 -16.14 11.50 4.64
N SER A 149 -15.46 11.69 5.75
CA SER A 149 -14.14 12.38 5.78
C SER A 149 -13.04 11.65 5.00
N ILE A 150 -13.24 10.37 4.67
CA ILE A 150 -12.30 9.53 3.91
C ILE A 150 -12.80 9.21 2.50
N GLN A 151 -13.95 9.76 2.09
CA GLN A 151 -14.53 9.61 0.75
C GLN A 151 -13.90 10.58 -0.28
N GLY A 152 -14.28 10.39 -1.55
CA GLY A 152 -13.95 11.32 -2.65
C GLY A 152 -12.51 11.24 -3.12
N ARG A 153 -11.84 10.09 -2.95
CA ARG A 153 -10.48 9.87 -3.41
C ARG A 153 -10.48 9.10 -4.72
N HIS A 154 -9.96 9.74 -5.75
CA HIS A 154 -9.92 9.17 -7.09
C HIS A 154 -8.59 9.49 -7.75
N ALA A 155 -8.02 8.51 -8.41
CA ALA A 155 -6.86 8.64 -9.28
C ALA A 155 -6.97 7.60 -10.40
N GLU A 156 -6.24 7.78 -11.50
CA GLU A 156 -6.18 6.80 -12.57
C GLU A 156 -5.69 5.43 -12.04
N TYR A 157 -4.64 5.46 -11.25
CA TYR A 157 -4.17 4.31 -10.48
C TYR A 157 -4.32 4.62 -9.00
N PHE A 158 -5.28 3.97 -8.36
CA PHE A 158 -5.61 4.18 -6.96
C PHE A 158 -5.45 2.88 -6.16
N LEU A 159 -4.60 2.91 -5.13
CA LEU A 159 -4.45 1.82 -4.17
C LEU A 159 -4.98 2.28 -2.81
N GLN A 160 -6.01 1.59 -2.33
CA GLN A 160 -6.55 1.80 -0.99
C GLN A 160 -6.15 0.64 -0.07
N ILE A 161 -5.54 0.97 1.05
CA ILE A 161 -5.11 0.01 2.06
C ILE A 161 -5.80 0.32 3.39
N VAL A 162 -6.40 -0.70 3.98
CA VAL A 162 -7.00 -0.64 5.31
C VAL A 162 -6.22 -1.56 6.22
N ASP A 163 -5.41 -0.97 7.09
CA ASP A 163 -4.68 -1.69 8.13
C ASP A 163 -5.56 -1.86 9.37
N GLU A 164 -5.40 -2.97 10.09
CA GLU A 164 -6.26 -3.38 11.22
C GLU A 164 -7.75 -3.40 10.85
N ALA A 165 -8.09 -3.97 9.68
CA ALA A 165 -9.42 -3.96 9.10
C ALA A 165 -10.52 -4.59 9.98
N SER A 166 -10.15 -5.45 10.94
CA SER A 166 -11.11 -6.06 11.88
C SER A 166 -11.80 -5.04 12.80
N ALA A 167 -11.23 -3.85 12.96
CA ALA A 167 -11.80 -2.79 13.80
C ALA A 167 -12.65 -1.77 13.02
N ILE A 168 -12.82 -1.94 11.71
CA ILE A 168 -13.56 -1.00 10.87
C ILE A 168 -15.07 -1.24 10.98
N SER A 169 -15.81 -0.17 11.28
CA SER A 169 -17.28 -0.21 11.36
C SER A 169 -17.94 -0.24 9.98
N GLN A 170 -19.22 -0.63 9.93
CA GLN A 170 -19.97 -0.73 8.67
C GLN A 170 -20.06 0.61 7.92
N PRO A 171 -20.36 1.77 8.56
CA PRO A 171 -20.41 3.06 7.86
C PRO A 171 -19.05 3.47 7.24
N VAL A 172 -17.94 3.22 7.95
CA VAL A 172 -16.58 3.48 7.43
C VAL A 172 -16.26 2.55 6.26
N TRP A 173 -16.68 1.28 6.33
CA TRP A 173 -16.49 0.32 5.25
C TRP A 173 -17.23 0.74 3.97
N GLU A 174 -18.47 1.22 4.09
CA GLU A 174 -19.25 1.72 2.96
C GLU A 174 -18.60 2.96 2.32
N ALA A 175 -18.10 3.89 3.16
CA ALA A 175 -17.36 5.05 2.71
C ALA A 175 -16.10 4.68 1.92
N LEU A 176 -15.33 3.69 2.41
CA LEU A 176 -14.14 3.18 1.73
C LEU A 176 -14.48 2.44 0.42
N SER A 177 -15.59 1.71 0.39
CA SER A 177 -16.04 1.00 -0.81
C SER A 177 -16.34 1.96 -1.96
N GLY A 178 -16.85 3.15 -1.67
CA GLY A 178 -17.13 4.19 -2.66
C GLY A 178 -15.88 4.73 -3.38
N ASN A 179 -14.72 4.73 -2.73
CA ASN A 179 -13.48 5.23 -3.33
C ASN A 179 -12.92 4.32 -4.44
N VAL A 180 -13.26 3.03 -4.39
CA VAL A 180 -12.64 2.00 -5.25
C VAL A 180 -13.62 1.52 -6.32
N SER A 181 -14.30 2.46 -6.95
CA SER A 181 -15.34 2.23 -7.96
C SER A 181 -14.80 2.04 -9.38
N THR A 182 -13.53 2.40 -9.65
CA THR A 182 -12.93 2.26 -10.98
C THR A 182 -12.24 0.90 -11.16
N ASP A 183 -12.18 0.41 -12.39
CA ASP A 183 -11.54 -0.86 -12.74
C ASP A 183 -10.02 -0.88 -12.46
N ALA A 184 -9.39 0.29 -12.42
CA ALA A 184 -7.96 0.42 -12.10
C ALA A 184 -7.68 0.49 -10.59
N SER A 185 -8.72 0.64 -9.75
CA SER A 185 -8.55 0.73 -8.30
C SER A 185 -8.26 -0.63 -7.67
N VAL A 186 -7.30 -0.65 -6.75
CA VAL A 186 -6.95 -1.81 -5.93
C VAL A 186 -7.34 -1.54 -4.48
N TRP A 187 -8.02 -2.48 -3.86
CA TRP A 187 -8.39 -2.42 -2.45
C TRP A 187 -7.83 -3.59 -1.67
N VAL A 188 -6.99 -3.27 -0.71
CA VAL A 188 -6.39 -4.23 0.22
C VAL A 188 -6.93 -3.97 1.62
N VAL A 189 -7.46 -4.99 2.26
CA VAL A 189 -7.85 -4.98 3.67
C VAL A 189 -7.06 -6.04 4.40
N ILE A 190 -6.37 -5.64 5.45
CA ILE A 190 -5.48 -6.54 6.19
C ILE A 190 -5.70 -6.38 7.70
N GLY A 191 -5.76 -7.49 8.42
CA GLY A 191 -5.98 -7.42 9.86
C GLY A 191 -5.93 -8.79 10.55
N ASN A 192 -5.97 -8.75 11.88
CA ASN A 192 -6.18 -9.93 12.70
C ASN A 192 -7.69 -10.07 12.96
N PRO A 193 -8.33 -11.21 12.68
CA PRO A 193 -9.79 -11.40 12.80
C PRO A 193 -10.24 -11.55 14.25
N THR A 194 -9.97 -10.52 15.08
CA THR A 194 -10.26 -10.50 16.52
C THR A 194 -11.70 -10.13 16.86
N ARG A 195 -12.48 -9.61 15.89
CA ARG A 195 -13.86 -9.17 16.08
C ARG A 195 -14.78 -9.91 15.15
N THR A 196 -15.88 -10.41 15.70
CA THR A 196 -17.02 -10.94 14.97
C THR A 196 -17.97 -9.79 14.58
N GLU A 197 -18.90 -10.05 13.63
CA GLU A 197 -19.94 -9.10 13.18
C GLU A 197 -19.42 -7.85 12.43
N THR A 198 -18.11 -7.74 12.19
CA THR A 198 -17.54 -6.66 11.37
C THR A 198 -17.60 -6.98 9.88
N PRO A 199 -17.55 -5.96 8.98
CA PRO A 199 -17.46 -6.20 7.54
C PRO A 199 -16.29 -7.09 7.16
N PHE A 200 -15.13 -6.92 7.81
CA PHE A 200 -13.95 -7.74 7.58
C PHE A 200 -14.20 -9.22 7.90
N HIS A 201 -14.88 -9.52 9.02
CA HIS A 201 -15.22 -10.89 9.36
C HIS A 201 -16.22 -11.52 8.39
N LYS A 202 -17.19 -10.73 7.89
CA LYS A 202 -18.19 -11.20 6.94
C LYS A 202 -17.64 -11.65 5.60
N ILE A 203 -16.45 -11.16 5.20
CA ILE A 203 -15.76 -11.60 3.97
C ILE A 203 -15.52 -13.12 4.01
N TRP A 204 -15.08 -13.62 5.15
CA TRP A 204 -14.70 -15.03 5.33
C TRP A 204 -15.89 -15.97 5.50
N LYS A 205 -17.05 -15.43 5.93
CA LYS A 205 -18.28 -16.24 6.08
C LYS A 205 -19.02 -16.49 4.77
N LYS A 206 -18.84 -15.66 3.76
CA LYS A 206 -19.56 -15.77 2.48
C LYS A 206 -18.99 -16.82 1.53
N GLU A 207 -17.77 -17.29 1.77
CA GLU A 207 -17.09 -18.27 0.91
C GLU A 207 -17.07 -19.69 1.50
N LEU A 208 -17.68 -19.89 2.65
CA LEU A 208 -17.91 -21.23 3.18
C LEU A 208 -19.32 -21.70 2.73
N PRO A 209 -19.39 -22.71 1.84
CA PRO A 209 -20.64 -23.32 1.43
C PRO A 209 -21.37 -24.00 2.60
#